data_75fc6d152f3e463484b82264d035c0ea
#
_entry.id   75fc6d152f3e463484b82264d035c0ea
#
_cell.length_a   1.000
_cell.length_b   1.000
_cell.length_c   1.000
_cell.angle_alpha   90.00
_cell.angle_beta   90.00
_cell.angle_gamma   90.00
#
_symmetry.space_group_name_H-M   'P 1'
#
loop_
_entity.id
_entity.type
_entity.pdbx_description
1 polymer ?
#
loop_
_entity_poly.entity_id
_entity_poly.type
_entity_poly.pdbx_seq_one_letter_code
_entity_poly.pdbx_strand_id
1 'polypeptide(L)'
;MSLVHLHLSRLGTLLLLGNALVVSAATNAVTEATQKSRLPCDPQIAKTVVARKTRVAPTIDGKLEESVWSHATVSQRFVDLISGDGSYLDTRVRLLWDDTNLYAAYTIEEPKVRAQLTQHNDAIYTENDVELFIAGDNAYYEFEINARNTVYEVFFIWESAYQSSGFATQPEFARKNLQPFNGVGYTTHPRGPRLGHFNWRFPGMRTAVHVNGTLNDDSDTDRGWSVEIALPWSGIRALFPEGKRTIPPKNGDLWAMDFSRFNTAKAPAPAKDSGGWALNHHGIWDSHVPECFARVVFEGSSDKK
;
A
#
# COMPACT_ATOMS: atom_id res chain seq x y z
N MET A 1 2.76 -11.37 -91.94
CA MET A 1 1.41 -10.86 -91.94
C MET A 1 0.69 -11.42 -90.74
N SER A 2 0.06 -10.57 -90.02
CA SER A 2 -0.96 -10.68 -88.92
C SER A 2 -0.49 -11.10 -87.55
N LEU A 3 -0.41 -10.11 -86.71
CA LEU A 3 -0.33 -10.17 -85.24
C LEU A 3 -1.64 -10.70 -84.64
N VAL A 4 -1.52 -11.54 -83.59
CA VAL A 4 -2.63 -11.75 -82.66
C VAL A 4 -2.09 -11.45 -81.23
N HIS A 5 -2.62 -10.42 -80.66
CA HIS A 5 -2.40 -10.01 -79.26
C HIS A 5 -3.20 -10.94 -78.36
N LEU A 6 -2.54 -11.51 -77.33
CA LEU A 6 -3.23 -12.13 -76.20
C LEU A 6 -3.15 -11.21 -74.97
N HIS A 7 -4.31 -10.66 -74.57
CA HIS A 7 -4.49 -10.03 -73.30
C HIS A 7 -4.65 -11.12 -72.22
N LEU A 8 -3.76 -11.16 -71.26
CA LEU A 8 -3.98 -11.88 -70.01
C LEU A 8 -4.24 -10.88 -68.90
N SER A 9 -5.41 -11.01 -68.35
CA SER A 9 -5.99 -10.22 -67.30
C SER A 9 -5.19 -10.31 -65.99
N ARG A 10 -4.84 -9.14 -65.42
CA ARG A 10 -4.42 -9.00 -64.04
C ARG A 10 -5.67 -8.94 -63.18
N LEU A 11 -6.07 -10.04 -62.56
CA LEU A 11 -6.99 -10.08 -61.43
C LEU A 11 -6.54 -11.20 -60.51
N GLY A 12 -5.99 -10.89 -59.32
CA GLY A 12 -5.67 -11.93 -58.34
C GLY A 12 -4.66 -11.58 -57.26
N THR A 13 -4.49 -10.30 -56.88
CA THR A 13 -3.51 -10.00 -55.80
C THR A 13 -4.02 -8.94 -54.80
N LEU A 14 -5.32 -8.77 -54.62
CA LEU A 14 -5.83 -7.74 -53.71
C LEU A 14 -6.64 -8.27 -52.50
N LEU A 15 -6.73 -9.60 -52.31
CA LEU A 15 -7.53 -10.17 -51.20
C LEU A 15 -6.73 -10.77 -50.04
N LEU A 16 -5.40 -10.85 -50.11
CA LEU A 16 -4.59 -11.44 -49.03
C LEU A 16 -3.95 -10.43 -48.04
N LEU A 17 -3.91 -9.15 -48.39
CA LEU A 17 -3.34 -8.11 -47.50
C LEU A 17 -4.34 -7.54 -46.46
N GLY A 18 -5.63 -7.66 -46.71
CA GLY A 18 -6.63 -7.17 -45.73
C GLY A 18 -6.81 -8.00 -44.49
N ASN A 19 -6.67 -9.34 -44.59
CA ASN A 19 -6.88 -10.24 -43.47
C ASN A 19 -5.68 -10.28 -42.51
N ALA A 20 -4.46 -10.09 -42.99
CA ALA A 20 -3.26 -10.10 -42.15
C ALA A 20 -3.18 -8.84 -41.24
N LEU A 21 -3.60 -7.68 -41.75
CA LEU A 21 -3.62 -6.43 -40.99
C LEU A 21 -4.72 -6.40 -39.92
N VAL A 22 -5.89 -6.98 -40.19
CA VAL A 22 -7.00 -7.06 -39.23
C VAL A 22 -6.68 -8.07 -38.10
N VAL A 23 -6.07 -9.20 -38.43
CA VAL A 23 -5.65 -10.19 -37.42
C VAL A 23 -4.51 -9.66 -36.55
N SER A 24 -3.54 -8.93 -37.13
CA SER A 24 -2.45 -8.30 -36.38
C SER A 24 -2.93 -7.19 -35.46
N ALA A 25 -3.86 -6.36 -35.90
CA ALA A 25 -4.44 -5.28 -35.07
C ALA A 25 -5.32 -5.85 -33.95
N ALA A 26 -6.10 -6.90 -34.22
CA ALA A 26 -6.94 -7.54 -33.23
C ALA A 26 -6.11 -8.31 -32.18
N THR A 27 -5.05 -9.00 -32.59
CA THR A 27 -4.13 -9.69 -31.65
C THR A 27 -3.33 -8.71 -30.80
N ASN A 28 -2.88 -7.59 -31.37
CA ASN A 28 -2.20 -6.55 -30.59
C ASN A 28 -3.15 -5.85 -29.61
N ALA A 29 -4.38 -5.53 -30.02
CA ALA A 29 -5.39 -4.92 -29.14
C ALA A 29 -5.80 -5.88 -28.00
N VAL A 30 -5.97 -7.18 -28.28
CA VAL A 30 -6.25 -8.19 -27.24
C VAL A 30 -5.06 -8.37 -26.31
N THR A 31 -3.83 -8.35 -26.82
CA THR A 31 -2.62 -8.46 -25.99
C THR A 31 -2.43 -7.21 -25.12
N GLU A 32 -2.63 -6.01 -25.69
CA GLU A 32 -2.57 -4.76 -24.90
C GLU A 32 -3.69 -4.67 -23.86
N ALA A 33 -4.93 -5.06 -24.21
CA ALA A 33 -6.05 -5.07 -23.28
C ALA A 33 -5.84 -6.08 -22.13
N THR A 34 -5.28 -7.25 -22.44
CA THR A 34 -4.95 -8.28 -21.43
C THR A 34 -3.79 -7.81 -20.53
N GLN A 35 -2.82 -7.08 -21.07
CA GLN A 35 -1.70 -6.54 -20.31
C GLN A 35 -2.13 -5.35 -19.41
N LYS A 36 -3.06 -4.53 -19.87
CA LYS A 36 -3.64 -3.41 -19.10
C LYS A 36 -4.51 -3.85 -17.91
N SER A 37 -5.03 -5.06 -17.94
CA SER A 37 -5.91 -5.58 -16.87
C SER A 37 -5.19 -6.48 -15.86
N ARG A 38 -3.91 -6.74 -16.02
CA ARG A 38 -3.17 -7.65 -15.13
C ARG A 38 -2.59 -6.87 -13.94
N LEU A 39 -2.95 -7.31 -12.74
CA LEU A 39 -2.32 -6.83 -11.50
C LEU A 39 -0.81 -7.12 -11.52
N PRO A 40 0.02 -6.23 -10.93
CA PRO A 40 1.47 -6.43 -10.89
C PRO A 40 1.91 -7.53 -9.93
N CYS A 41 1.03 -7.96 -9.02
CA CYS A 41 1.24 -9.04 -8.06
C CYS A 41 0.24 -10.18 -8.27
N ASP A 42 0.45 -11.28 -7.57
CA ASP A 42 -0.54 -12.36 -7.43
C ASP A 42 -1.21 -12.28 -6.04
N PRO A 43 -2.49 -11.85 -5.96
CA PRO A 43 -3.20 -11.73 -4.68
C PRO A 43 -3.36 -13.06 -3.93
N GLN A 44 -3.21 -14.20 -4.60
CA GLN A 44 -3.40 -15.53 -3.98
C GLN A 44 -2.24 -15.91 -3.05
N ILE A 45 -1.03 -15.38 -3.32
CA ILE A 45 0.17 -15.65 -2.53
C ILE A 45 0.47 -14.58 -1.48
N ALA A 46 -0.47 -13.65 -1.25
CA ALA A 46 -0.30 -12.59 -0.26
C ALA A 46 0.03 -13.16 1.12
N LYS A 47 1.06 -12.60 1.75
CA LYS A 47 1.48 -12.98 3.10
C LYS A 47 0.39 -12.67 4.11
N THR A 48 0.36 -13.46 5.18
CA THR A 48 -0.57 -13.28 6.28
C THR A 48 0.16 -12.81 7.53
N VAL A 49 -0.41 -11.84 8.24
CA VAL A 49 0.01 -11.39 9.56
C VAL A 49 -1.18 -11.44 10.52
N VAL A 50 -0.89 -11.70 11.77
CA VAL A 50 -1.92 -11.85 12.81
C VAL A 50 -1.99 -10.59 13.66
N ALA A 51 -3.17 -9.99 13.75
CA ALA A 51 -3.51 -8.98 14.74
C ALA A 51 -4.16 -9.68 15.95
N ARG A 52 -3.47 -9.70 17.11
CA ARG A 52 -3.98 -10.37 18.31
C ARG A 52 -4.78 -9.43 19.18
N LYS A 53 -5.91 -9.91 19.70
CA LYS A 53 -6.68 -9.14 20.68
C LYS A 53 -5.91 -9.03 21.98
N THR A 54 -5.76 -7.81 22.48
CA THR A 54 -5.17 -7.53 23.79
C THR A 54 -6.22 -7.04 24.79
N ARG A 55 -5.98 -7.29 26.08
CA ARG A 55 -6.79 -6.73 27.19
C ARG A 55 -6.16 -5.48 27.79
N VAL A 56 -4.87 -5.25 27.48
CA VAL A 56 -4.11 -4.09 27.98
C VAL A 56 -3.66 -3.30 26.76
N ALA A 57 -4.07 -2.04 26.69
CA ALA A 57 -3.62 -1.13 25.64
C ALA A 57 -2.13 -0.85 25.80
N PRO A 58 -1.33 -0.84 24.73
CA PRO A 58 0.04 -0.35 24.80
C PRO A 58 0.07 1.17 25.10
N THR A 59 1.12 1.61 25.76
CA THR A 59 1.46 3.04 25.84
C THR A 59 2.07 3.45 24.51
N ILE A 60 1.54 4.49 23.90
CA ILE A 60 2.07 4.95 22.61
C ILE A 60 3.18 5.95 22.90
N ASP A 61 4.42 5.44 23.07
CA ASP A 61 5.63 6.23 23.36
C ASP A 61 6.80 5.94 22.39
N GLY A 62 6.57 5.06 21.41
CA GLY A 62 7.51 4.66 20.39
C GLY A 62 8.42 3.50 20.81
N LYS A 63 8.36 3.05 22.05
CA LYS A 63 9.16 1.94 22.57
C LYS A 63 8.33 0.68 22.63
N LEU A 64 8.90 -0.43 22.25
CA LEU A 64 8.23 -1.73 22.22
C LEU A 64 8.66 -2.60 23.44
N GLU A 65 8.84 -1.94 24.58
CA GLU A 65 9.36 -2.56 25.80
C GLU A 65 8.26 -3.18 26.67
N GLU A 66 7.00 -2.76 26.49
CA GLU A 66 5.91 -3.29 27.29
C GLU A 66 5.62 -4.77 26.98
N SER A 67 5.31 -5.49 28.03
CA SER A 67 5.00 -6.93 27.93
C SER A 67 3.87 -7.25 26.93
N VAL A 68 2.96 -6.29 26.66
CA VAL A 68 1.88 -6.49 25.71
C VAL A 68 2.39 -6.77 24.30
N TRP A 69 3.48 -6.13 23.88
CA TRP A 69 4.09 -6.37 22.57
C TRP A 69 4.77 -7.73 22.45
N SER A 70 5.16 -8.35 23.55
CA SER A 70 5.69 -9.72 23.54
C SER A 70 4.64 -10.77 23.16
N HIS A 71 3.36 -10.45 23.30
CA HIS A 71 2.25 -11.30 22.88
C HIS A 71 1.86 -11.13 21.41
N ALA A 72 2.31 -10.06 20.75
CA ALA A 72 2.07 -9.82 19.35
C ALA A 72 2.95 -10.73 18.48
N THR A 73 2.38 -11.25 17.40
CA THR A 73 3.17 -12.00 16.42
C THR A 73 4.04 -11.04 15.62
N VAL A 74 5.35 -11.30 15.60
CA VAL A 74 6.27 -10.55 14.73
C VAL A 74 6.10 -11.00 13.31
N SER A 75 5.95 -10.08 12.37
CA SER A 75 5.87 -10.40 10.95
C SER A 75 7.16 -11.04 10.43
N GLN A 76 7.10 -11.62 9.26
CA GLN A 76 8.29 -11.89 8.48
C GLN A 76 9.00 -10.57 8.15
N ARG A 77 10.30 -10.66 7.84
CA ARG A 77 11.08 -9.55 7.29
C ARG A 77 10.41 -9.03 6.01
N PHE A 78 10.42 -7.72 5.82
CA PHE A 78 9.98 -7.13 4.57
C PHE A 78 10.87 -7.58 3.42
N VAL A 79 10.35 -7.51 2.23
CA VAL A 79 11.02 -7.85 0.97
C VAL A 79 11.02 -6.64 0.05
N ASP A 80 11.91 -6.62 -0.92
CA ASP A 80 11.94 -5.58 -1.94
C ASP A 80 10.58 -5.47 -2.64
N LEU A 81 10.08 -4.26 -2.76
CA LEU A 81 8.73 -3.95 -3.26
C LEU A 81 8.51 -4.43 -4.70
N ILE A 82 9.56 -4.38 -5.51
CA ILE A 82 9.51 -4.71 -6.95
C ILE A 82 9.89 -6.17 -7.20
N SER A 83 11.04 -6.62 -6.69
CA SER A 83 11.57 -7.95 -6.99
C SER A 83 11.04 -9.05 -6.08
N GLY A 84 10.66 -8.71 -4.84
CA GLY A 84 10.34 -9.68 -3.81
C GLY A 84 11.55 -10.34 -3.15
N ASP A 85 12.77 -9.93 -3.50
CA ASP A 85 13.99 -10.38 -2.85
C ASP A 85 14.08 -9.86 -1.40
N GLY A 86 14.94 -10.43 -0.58
CA GLY A 86 15.11 -9.95 0.80
C GLY A 86 15.60 -8.50 0.85
N SER A 87 14.95 -7.65 1.64
CA SER A 87 15.33 -6.25 1.83
C SER A 87 16.76 -6.12 2.38
N TYR A 88 17.44 -5.03 2.04
CA TYR A 88 18.79 -4.74 2.52
C TYR A 88 18.81 -4.53 4.04
N LEU A 89 17.86 -3.76 4.60
CA LEU A 89 17.70 -3.52 6.03
C LEU A 89 16.48 -4.24 6.57
N ASP A 90 16.52 -4.72 7.81
CA ASP A 90 15.40 -5.43 8.44
C ASP A 90 14.29 -4.45 8.83
N THR A 91 13.07 -4.77 8.45
CA THR A 91 11.87 -4.11 8.93
C THR A 91 10.82 -5.16 9.24
N ARG A 92 10.16 -4.98 10.38
CA ARG A 92 9.11 -5.88 10.83
C ARG A 92 7.97 -5.11 11.45
N VAL A 93 6.78 -5.70 11.40
CA VAL A 93 5.57 -5.14 11.99
C VAL A 93 4.96 -6.12 13.01
N ARG A 94 4.32 -5.58 14.03
CA ARG A 94 3.46 -6.28 14.99
C ARG A 94 2.12 -5.62 15.04
N LEU A 95 1.07 -6.42 15.20
CA LEU A 95 -0.30 -5.91 15.29
C LEU A 95 -0.97 -6.42 16.57
N LEU A 96 -1.62 -5.51 17.25
CA LEU A 96 -2.55 -5.79 18.35
C LEU A 96 -3.87 -5.06 18.09
N TRP A 97 -4.91 -5.48 18.75
CA TRP A 97 -6.18 -4.76 18.74
C TRP A 97 -6.95 -4.98 20.04
N ASP A 98 -7.80 -4.02 20.38
CA ASP A 98 -8.78 -4.14 21.46
C ASP A 98 -10.15 -3.64 20.99
N ASP A 99 -11.06 -3.42 21.90
CA ASP A 99 -12.41 -2.94 21.56
C ASP A 99 -12.44 -1.46 21.13
N THR A 100 -11.31 -0.75 21.24
CA THR A 100 -11.19 0.68 21.00
C THR A 100 -10.32 1.02 19.78
N ASN A 101 -9.19 0.29 19.62
CA ASN A 101 -8.16 0.62 18.64
C ASN A 101 -7.60 -0.61 17.93
N LEU A 102 -7.11 -0.37 16.71
CA LEU A 102 -6.04 -1.15 16.09
C LEU A 102 -4.71 -0.53 16.50
N TYR A 103 -3.74 -1.37 16.83
CA TYR A 103 -2.36 -0.96 17.14
C TYR A 103 -1.41 -1.59 16.14
N ALA A 104 -0.52 -0.81 15.57
CA ALA A 104 0.58 -1.27 14.74
C ALA A 104 1.90 -0.78 15.33
N ALA A 105 2.92 -1.65 15.30
CA ALA A 105 4.25 -1.27 15.77
C ALA A 105 5.30 -1.78 14.80
N TYR A 106 6.20 -0.88 14.37
CA TYR A 106 7.32 -1.20 13.49
C TYR A 106 8.62 -1.24 14.25
N THR A 107 9.48 -2.18 13.87
CA THR A 107 10.90 -2.22 14.25
C THR A 107 11.70 -2.06 12.95
N ILE A 108 12.56 -1.07 12.90
CA ILE A 108 13.25 -0.63 11.70
C ILE A 108 14.75 -0.59 11.96
N GLU A 109 15.51 -1.45 11.27
CA GLU A 109 16.97 -1.35 11.22
C GLU A 109 17.35 -0.18 10.30
N GLU A 110 18.10 0.78 10.81
CA GLU A 110 18.58 1.92 10.05
C GLU A 110 19.89 2.47 10.62
N PRO A 111 21.04 2.20 9.96
CA PRO A 111 22.34 2.63 10.47
C PRO A 111 22.58 4.14 10.42
N LYS A 112 21.75 4.89 9.71
CA LYS A 112 21.80 6.35 9.58
C LYS A 112 20.38 6.89 9.60
N VAL A 113 19.86 7.12 10.81
CA VAL A 113 18.48 7.59 10.97
C VAL A 113 18.38 9.04 10.57
N ARG A 114 17.55 9.31 9.56
CA ARG A 114 17.36 10.64 8.99
C ARG A 114 15.90 10.98 8.83
N ALA A 115 15.54 12.20 9.19
CA ALA A 115 14.27 12.83 8.90
C ALA A 115 14.42 14.34 8.98
N GLN A 116 13.94 15.08 8.00
CA GLN A 116 14.04 16.53 7.92
C GLN A 116 12.65 17.19 8.02
N LEU A 117 11.66 16.58 7.41
CA LEU A 117 10.30 17.13 7.31
C LEU A 117 9.59 17.03 8.68
N THR A 118 8.90 18.12 9.06
CA THR A 118 8.35 18.27 10.42
C THR A 118 6.89 18.70 10.47
N GLN A 119 6.33 19.16 9.34
CA GLN A 119 4.96 19.60 9.31
C GLN A 119 4.04 18.44 8.95
N HIS A 120 2.88 18.35 9.58
CA HIS A 120 1.86 17.39 9.21
C HIS A 120 1.49 17.51 7.73
N ASN A 121 1.45 16.39 7.02
CA ASN A 121 1.28 16.28 5.58
C ASN A 121 2.40 16.93 4.73
N ASP A 122 3.58 17.18 5.30
CA ASP A 122 4.78 17.32 4.48
C ASP A 122 4.96 16.06 3.61
N ALA A 123 5.60 16.20 2.46
CA ALA A 123 5.83 15.12 1.51
C ALA A 123 6.88 14.11 2.00
N ILE A 124 6.61 13.42 3.14
CA ILE A 124 7.58 12.53 3.79
C ILE A 124 7.92 11.30 2.95
N TYR A 125 7.11 10.93 1.96
CA TYR A 125 7.43 9.94 0.91
C TYR A 125 8.68 10.30 0.08
N THR A 126 9.25 11.48 0.26
CA THR A 126 10.51 11.91 -0.37
C THR A 126 11.73 11.66 0.51
N GLU A 127 11.56 11.18 1.73
CA GLU A 127 12.63 10.81 2.66
C GLU A 127 12.42 9.38 3.23
N ASN A 128 13.08 9.05 4.33
CA ASN A 128 12.91 7.73 4.96
C ASN A 128 11.64 7.70 5.81
N ASP A 129 10.79 6.74 5.57
CA ASP A 129 9.53 6.56 6.26
C ASP A 129 9.10 5.09 6.40
N VAL A 130 8.05 4.86 7.13
CA VAL A 130 7.23 3.65 7.09
C VAL A 130 5.81 4.02 6.75
N GLU A 131 5.16 3.14 6.01
CA GLU A 131 3.79 3.34 5.56
C GLU A 131 2.87 2.23 6.08
N LEU A 132 1.64 2.61 6.35
CA LEU A 132 0.53 1.72 6.66
C LEU A 132 -0.66 2.07 5.77
N PHE A 133 -1.12 1.11 4.98
CA PHE A 133 -2.38 1.24 4.25
C PHE A 133 -3.44 0.31 4.82
N ILE A 134 -4.68 0.74 4.85
CA ILE A 134 -5.82 -0.07 5.27
C ILE A 134 -6.89 -0.02 4.18
N ALA A 135 -7.16 -1.14 3.55
CA ALA A 135 -8.15 -1.21 2.47
C ALA A 135 -9.56 -1.50 2.99
N GLY A 136 -10.50 -0.68 2.55
CA GLY A 136 -11.92 -0.98 2.53
C GLY A 136 -12.37 -1.50 1.16
N ASP A 137 -13.68 -1.70 0.98
CA ASP A 137 -14.22 -2.21 -0.29
C ASP A 137 -14.11 -1.16 -1.42
N ASN A 138 -14.28 0.12 -1.09
CA ASN A 138 -14.37 1.22 -2.05
C ASN A 138 -13.46 2.41 -1.76
N ALA A 139 -12.63 2.29 -0.71
CA ALA A 139 -11.70 3.31 -0.27
C ALA A 139 -10.52 2.66 0.45
N TYR A 140 -9.45 3.39 0.68
CA TYR A 140 -8.35 2.97 1.54
C TYR A 140 -7.69 4.18 2.19
N TYR A 141 -7.09 3.95 3.36
CA TYR A 141 -6.21 4.89 4.04
C TYR A 141 -4.76 4.67 3.61
N GLU A 142 -4.02 5.75 3.60
CA GLU A 142 -2.56 5.81 3.59
C GLU A 142 -2.10 6.61 4.80
N PHE A 143 -1.11 6.09 5.52
CA PHE A 143 -0.41 6.75 6.61
C PHE A 143 1.09 6.55 6.41
N GLU A 144 1.84 7.62 6.39
CA GLU A 144 3.30 7.60 6.34
C GLU A 144 3.86 8.28 7.60
N ILE A 145 4.93 7.73 8.16
CA ILE A 145 5.52 8.26 9.39
C ILE A 145 7.03 8.20 9.27
N ASN A 146 7.70 9.34 9.47
CA ASN A 146 9.15 9.44 9.49
C ASN A 146 9.73 9.31 10.92
N ALA A 147 11.05 9.27 11.04
CA ALA A 147 11.74 9.12 12.33
C ALA A 147 11.61 10.35 13.27
N ARG A 148 10.98 11.44 12.83
CA ARG A 148 10.58 12.60 13.67
C ARG A 148 9.15 12.51 14.19
N ASN A 149 8.44 11.43 13.87
CA ASN A 149 7.00 11.31 14.12
C ASN A 149 6.18 12.35 13.34
N THR A 150 6.68 12.80 12.20
CA THR A 150 5.87 13.56 11.25
C THR A 150 4.98 12.60 10.50
N VAL A 151 3.70 12.95 10.38
CA VAL A 151 2.68 12.12 9.76
C VAL A 151 2.21 12.76 8.47
N TYR A 152 2.16 11.97 7.41
CA TYR A 152 1.40 12.23 6.19
C TYR A 152 0.25 11.24 6.13
N GLU A 153 -0.94 11.71 5.77
CA GLU A 153 -2.12 10.86 5.73
C GLU A 153 -3.10 11.27 4.64
N VAL A 154 -3.61 10.29 3.90
CA VAL A 154 -4.57 10.51 2.83
C VAL A 154 -5.70 9.48 2.90
N PHE A 155 -6.91 9.90 2.57
CA PHE A 155 -8.03 9.02 2.34
C PHE A 155 -8.31 8.93 0.84
N PHE A 156 -8.21 7.74 0.26
CA PHE A 156 -8.49 7.50 -1.15
C PHE A 156 -9.82 6.80 -1.37
N ILE A 157 -10.58 7.28 -2.33
CA ILE A 157 -11.86 6.69 -2.77
C ILE A 157 -11.72 6.28 -4.24
N TRP A 158 -12.10 5.06 -4.59
CA TRP A 158 -12.20 4.68 -5.99
C TRP A 158 -13.23 5.56 -6.70
N GLU A 159 -12.83 6.28 -7.74
CA GLU A 159 -13.71 7.24 -8.42
C GLU A 159 -14.98 6.57 -8.94
N SER A 160 -14.87 5.34 -9.45
CA SER A 160 -16.00 4.53 -9.89
C SER A 160 -17.04 4.24 -8.80
N ALA A 161 -16.61 4.24 -7.54
CA ALA A 161 -17.46 3.95 -6.38
C ALA A 161 -17.93 5.20 -5.62
N TYR A 162 -17.42 6.39 -5.95
CA TYR A 162 -17.65 7.62 -5.20
C TYR A 162 -19.13 7.93 -5.00
N GLN A 163 -19.95 7.79 -6.06
CA GLN A 163 -21.40 8.04 -5.99
C GLN A 163 -22.16 6.89 -5.34
N SER A 164 -21.84 5.65 -5.72
CA SER A 164 -22.61 4.47 -5.33
C SER A 164 -22.36 3.99 -3.90
N SER A 165 -21.23 4.36 -3.29
CA SER A 165 -20.84 3.91 -1.94
C SER A 165 -21.15 4.93 -0.85
N GLY A 166 -21.92 5.98 -1.13
CA GLY A 166 -22.36 6.96 -0.14
C GLY A 166 -21.32 8.03 0.22
N PHE A 167 -20.11 8.02 -0.33
CA PHE A 167 -19.11 9.06 -0.07
C PHE A 167 -19.57 10.44 -0.55
N ALA A 168 -20.19 10.51 -1.72
CA ALA A 168 -20.66 11.78 -2.31
C ALA A 168 -21.69 12.55 -1.46
N THR A 169 -22.33 11.88 -0.51
CA THR A 169 -23.33 12.48 0.39
C THR A 169 -22.73 12.98 1.71
N GLN A 170 -21.48 12.68 1.99
CA GLN A 170 -20.79 13.07 3.21
C GLN A 170 -20.05 14.40 3.00
N PRO A 171 -20.26 15.42 3.84
CA PRO A 171 -19.67 16.75 3.65
C PRO A 171 -18.13 16.75 3.57
N GLU A 172 -17.47 15.89 4.36
CA GLU A 172 -16.01 15.77 4.36
C GLU A 172 -15.46 15.27 3.03
N PHE A 173 -16.20 14.41 2.31
CA PHE A 173 -15.86 13.90 0.99
C PHE A 173 -16.50 14.68 -0.16
N ALA A 174 -16.95 15.92 0.09
CA ALA A 174 -17.42 16.79 -0.98
C ALA A 174 -16.36 16.93 -2.08
N ARG A 175 -16.78 16.93 -3.37
CA ARG A 175 -15.86 16.89 -4.53
C ARG A 175 -14.77 17.97 -4.51
N LYS A 176 -15.05 19.12 -3.91
CA LYS A 176 -14.07 20.22 -3.73
C LYS A 176 -12.90 19.89 -2.81
N ASN A 177 -13.04 18.89 -1.93
CA ASN A 177 -12.00 18.44 -0.99
C ASN A 177 -11.13 17.33 -1.58
N LEU A 178 -11.50 16.82 -2.76
CA LEU A 178 -10.90 15.64 -3.37
C LEU A 178 -10.13 16.02 -4.64
N GLN A 179 -8.97 15.39 -4.83
CA GLN A 179 -8.12 15.56 -6.01
C GLN A 179 -7.99 14.22 -6.75
N PRO A 180 -7.95 14.23 -8.10
CA PRO A 180 -7.67 13.02 -8.87
C PRO A 180 -6.30 12.45 -8.53
N PHE A 181 -6.23 11.12 -8.40
CA PHE A 181 -4.99 10.39 -8.17
C PHE A 181 -5.00 9.10 -8.99
N ASN A 182 -3.94 8.82 -9.70
CA ASN A 182 -3.87 7.67 -10.61
C ASN A 182 -2.75 6.67 -10.26
N GLY A 183 -2.24 6.69 -9.03
CA GLY A 183 -1.11 5.87 -8.58
C GLY A 183 0.24 6.54 -8.82
N VAL A 184 1.29 5.94 -8.30
CA VAL A 184 2.67 6.40 -8.42
C VAL A 184 3.37 5.71 -9.59
N GLY A 185 3.32 4.38 -9.64
CA GLY A 185 3.93 3.56 -10.68
C GLY A 185 2.93 2.73 -11.50
N TYR A 186 1.78 2.39 -10.89
CA TYR A 186 0.73 1.59 -11.53
C TYR A 186 -0.47 2.45 -11.93
N THR A 187 -0.32 3.22 -13.01
CA THR A 187 -1.33 4.18 -13.49
C THR A 187 -2.48 3.57 -14.30
N THR A 188 -2.40 2.26 -14.60
CA THR A 188 -3.40 1.53 -15.40
C THR A 188 -4.20 0.54 -14.57
N HIS A 189 -4.46 0.87 -13.29
CA HIS A 189 -5.19 0.00 -12.39
C HIS A 189 -6.58 -0.36 -12.95
N PRO A 190 -7.02 -1.66 -12.91
CA PRO A 190 -8.30 -2.09 -13.50
C PRO A 190 -9.54 -1.38 -12.95
N ARG A 191 -9.50 -0.95 -11.68
CA ARG A 191 -10.58 -0.16 -11.06
C ARG A 191 -10.58 1.32 -11.46
N GLY A 192 -9.59 1.76 -12.24
CA GLY A 192 -9.44 3.16 -12.65
C GLY A 192 -8.83 4.08 -11.59
N PRO A 193 -9.01 5.40 -11.74
CA PRO A 193 -8.43 6.39 -10.85
C PRO A 193 -9.10 6.44 -9.48
N ARG A 194 -8.44 7.14 -8.55
CA ARG A 194 -8.89 7.43 -7.19
C ARG A 194 -9.12 8.92 -7.02
N LEU A 195 -9.87 9.26 -6.00
CA LEU A 195 -10.06 10.60 -5.49
C LEU A 195 -9.38 10.66 -4.12
N GLY A 196 -8.30 11.41 -4.01
CA GLY A 196 -7.54 11.57 -2.77
C GLY A 196 -7.99 12.79 -1.97
N HIS A 197 -8.25 12.60 -0.68
CA HIS A 197 -8.44 13.68 0.28
C HIS A 197 -7.10 13.95 0.99
N PHE A 198 -6.25 14.79 0.41
CA PHE A 198 -4.89 15.07 0.88
C PHE A 198 -4.82 15.97 2.13
N ASN A 199 -5.93 16.55 2.55
CA ASN A 199 -6.05 17.28 3.80
C ASN A 199 -6.81 16.46 4.86
N TRP A 200 -6.90 15.14 4.68
CA TRP A 200 -7.53 14.26 5.65
C TRP A 200 -6.80 14.28 6.98
N ARG A 201 -7.54 14.16 8.06
CA ARG A 201 -7.00 13.90 9.39
C ARG A 201 -7.76 12.74 10.00
N PHE A 202 -7.05 11.67 10.29
CA PHE A 202 -7.66 10.50 10.90
C PHE A 202 -8.08 10.83 12.35
N PRO A 203 -9.36 10.67 12.69
CA PRO A 203 -9.86 11.08 14.00
C PRO A 203 -9.24 10.27 15.15
N GLY A 204 -8.52 10.95 16.04
CA GLY A 204 -7.99 10.36 17.26
C GLY A 204 -6.77 9.45 17.08
N MET A 205 -6.12 9.44 15.91
CA MET A 205 -4.85 8.74 15.73
C MET A 205 -3.82 9.23 16.74
N ARG A 206 -3.04 8.29 17.27
CA ARG A 206 -1.86 8.58 18.10
C ARG A 206 -0.68 7.83 17.53
N THR A 207 0.44 8.51 17.40
CA THR A 207 1.69 7.95 16.94
C THR A 207 2.82 8.35 17.87
N ALA A 208 3.84 7.53 17.97
CA ALA A 208 5.07 7.86 18.64
C ALA A 208 6.24 7.13 17.98
N VAL A 209 7.40 7.76 17.99
CA VAL A 209 8.64 7.24 17.44
C VAL A 209 9.72 7.25 18.52
N HIS A 210 10.52 6.19 18.58
CA HIS A 210 11.73 6.13 19.37
C HIS A 210 12.93 5.84 18.45
N VAL A 211 13.93 6.74 18.46
CA VAL A 211 15.19 6.54 17.74
C VAL A 211 16.19 5.87 18.68
N ASN A 212 16.69 4.71 18.26
CA ASN A 212 17.76 3.99 18.95
C ASN A 212 19.10 4.33 18.29
N GLY A 213 19.57 5.54 18.58
CA GLY A 213 20.71 6.19 17.96
C GLY A 213 20.57 7.70 17.99
N THR A 214 21.12 8.38 16.98
CA THR A 214 21.17 9.84 16.87
C THR A 214 20.54 10.31 15.57
N LEU A 215 19.47 11.08 15.66
CA LEU A 215 18.77 11.56 14.49
C LEU A 215 19.58 12.61 13.72
N ASN A 216 19.79 12.40 12.41
CA ASN A 216 20.48 13.31 11.49
C ASN A 216 21.96 13.53 11.81
N ASP A 217 22.61 12.59 12.47
CA ASP A 217 24.06 12.60 12.71
C ASP A 217 24.73 11.44 11.94
N ASP A 218 25.61 11.78 11.01
CA ASP A 218 26.33 10.78 10.21
C ASP A 218 27.65 10.33 10.85
N SER A 219 28.04 10.94 11.97
CA SER A 219 29.33 10.64 12.63
C SER A 219 29.32 9.32 13.40
N ASP A 220 28.13 8.82 13.79
CA ASP A 220 27.95 7.56 14.50
C ASP A 220 27.21 6.50 13.62
N THR A 221 26.87 5.38 14.22
CA THR A 221 26.07 4.33 13.58
C THR A 221 24.91 3.96 14.48
N ASP A 222 23.72 4.19 13.99
CA ASP A 222 22.49 3.92 14.70
C ASP A 222 22.12 2.42 14.65
N ARG A 223 21.25 2.01 15.56
CA ARG A 223 20.58 0.71 15.48
C ARG A 223 19.31 0.78 14.66
N GLY A 224 18.69 1.96 14.60
CA GLY A 224 17.45 2.21 13.89
C GLY A 224 16.40 2.93 14.73
N TRP A 225 15.15 2.68 14.47
CA TRP A 225 14.04 3.32 15.14
C TRP A 225 12.82 2.41 15.22
N SER A 226 11.85 2.78 16.03
CA SER A 226 10.57 2.09 16.14
C SER A 226 9.43 3.07 16.13
N VAL A 227 8.28 2.61 15.68
CA VAL A 227 7.04 3.40 15.60
C VAL A 227 5.92 2.63 16.27
N GLU A 228 5.10 3.32 17.02
CA GLU A 228 3.81 2.85 17.49
C GLU A 228 2.70 3.72 16.94
N ILE A 229 1.63 3.08 16.49
CA ILE A 229 0.43 3.69 15.91
C ILE A 229 -0.79 3.12 16.61
N ALA A 230 -1.67 3.98 17.11
CA ALA A 230 -2.99 3.60 17.60
C ALA A 230 -4.08 4.27 16.75
N LEU A 231 -4.90 3.46 16.12
CA LEU A 231 -5.99 3.87 15.24
C LEU A 231 -7.33 3.53 15.87
N PRO A 232 -8.09 4.49 16.41
CA PRO A 232 -9.44 4.26 16.90
C PRO A 232 -10.36 3.67 15.84
N TRP A 233 -11.15 2.66 16.21
CA TRP A 233 -12.12 2.06 15.31
C TRP A 233 -13.14 3.06 14.76
N SER A 234 -13.43 4.12 15.53
CA SER A 234 -14.32 5.20 15.09
C SER A 234 -13.83 5.89 13.82
N GLY A 235 -12.50 6.08 13.67
CA GLY A 235 -11.88 6.64 12.45
C GLY A 235 -11.90 5.65 11.29
N ILE A 236 -11.65 4.37 11.57
CA ILE A 236 -11.65 3.32 10.53
C ILE A 236 -13.05 3.14 9.91
N ARG A 237 -14.13 3.48 10.62
CA ARG A 237 -15.50 3.40 10.08
C ARG A 237 -15.69 4.12 8.75
N ALA A 238 -14.97 5.20 8.50
CA ALA A 238 -15.08 5.96 7.26
C ALA A 238 -14.76 5.12 6.01
N LEU A 239 -13.96 4.04 6.14
CA LEU A 239 -13.72 3.09 5.05
C LEU A 239 -14.96 2.28 4.63
N PHE A 240 -15.96 2.18 5.51
CA PHE A 240 -17.13 1.31 5.33
C PHE A 240 -18.43 2.07 5.52
N PRO A 241 -18.72 3.10 4.70
CA PRO A 241 -19.88 3.96 4.87
C PRO A 241 -21.22 3.21 4.76
N GLU A 242 -21.23 2.08 4.07
CA GLU A 242 -22.41 1.23 3.89
C GLU A 242 -22.69 0.34 5.10
N GLY A 243 -21.83 0.36 6.16
CA GLY A 243 -22.02 -0.43 7.37
C GLY A 243 -21.93 -1.95 7.19
N LYS A 244 -21.36 -2.41 6.08
CA LYS A 244 -21.28 -3.83 5.73
C LYS A 244 -20.28 -4.63 6.59
N ARG A 245 -19.33 -3.95 7.23
CA ARG A 245 -18.34 -4.60 8.12
C ARG A 245 -18.63 -4.33 9.59
N THR A 246 -18.41 -5.35 10.41
CA THR A 246 -18.40 -5.18 11.87
C THR A 246 -17.12 -4.46 12.28
N ILE A 247 -17.24 -3.37 13.06
CA ILE A 247 -16.14 -2.60 13.61
C ILE A 247 -16.43 -2.34 15.10
N PRO A 248 -15.56 -2.79 16.01
CA PRO A 248 -14.33 -3.56 15.83
C PRO A 248 -14.51 -4.87 15.09
N PRO A 249 -13.42 -5.42 14.50
CA PRO A 249 -13.46 -6.72 13.84
C PRO A 249 -13.78 -7.85 14.83
N LYS A 250 -14.20 -8.99 14.30
CA LYS A 250 -14.42 -10.22 15.06
C LYS A 250 -13.25 -11.17 14.89
N ASN A 251 -13.15 -12.13 15.80
CA ASN A 251 -12.20 -13.24 15.65
C ASN A 251 -12.40 -13.95 14.32
N GLY A 252 -11.32 -14.09 13.55
CA GLY A 252 -11.31 -14.69 12.22
C GLY A 252 -11.56 -13.71 11.07
N ASP A 253 -11.90 -12.45 11.34
CA ASP A 253 -12.03 -11.45 10.28
C ASP A 253 -10.71 -11.27 9.53
N LEU A 254 -10.82 -11.07 8.22
CA LEU A 254 -9.69 -10.89 7.32
C LEU A 254 -9.76 -9.52 6.63
N TRP A 255 -8.71 -8.72 6.80
CA TRP A 255 -8.58 -7.42 6.15
C TRP A 255 -7.33 -7.37 5.27
N ALA A 256 -7.35 -6.50 4.26
CA ALA A 256 -6.18 -6.21 3.45
C ALA A 256 -5.49 -4.94 3.99
N MET A 257 -4.21 -5.05 4.34
CA MET A 257 -3.38 -3.94 4.80
C MET A 257 -2.00 -4.03 4.18
N ASP A 258 -1.41 -2.92 3.82
CA ASP A 258 0.00 -2.88 3.45
C ASP A 258 0.84 -2.29 4.58
N PHE A 259 2.07 -2.80 4.65
CA PHE A 259 3.10 -2.37 5.56
C PHE A 259 4.35 -2.23 4.71
N SER A 260 4.74 -0.99 4.46
CA SER A 260 5.86 -0.67 3.60
C SER A 260 6.85 0.27 4.30
N ARG A 261 8.00 0.45 3.68
CA ARG A 261 9.07 1.33 4.09
C ARG A 261 9.82 1.81 2.88
N PHE A 262 10.11 3.08 2.84
CA PHE A 262 11.01 3.67 1.85
C PHE A 262 12.27 4.19 2.51
N ASN A 263 13.40 4.01 1.83
CA ASN A 263 14.71 4.42 2.33
C ASN A 263 15.49 5.08 1.19
N THR A 264 15.71 6.37 1.30
CA THR A 264 16.48 7.18 0.35
C THR A 264 17.95 7.28 0.71
N ALA A 265 18.39 6.58 1.78
CA ALA A 265 19.75 6.64 2.25
C ALA A 265 20.72 6.12 1.18
N LYS A 266 21.78 6.91 0.92
CA LYS A 266 22.88 6.58 0.01
C LYS A 266 23.87 5.57 0.63
N ALA A 267 23.42 4.70 1.55
CA ALA A 267 24.24 3.57 1.98
C ALA A 267 24.51 2.65 0.77
N PRO A 268 25.60 1.91 0.74
CA PRO A 268 25.87 0.99 -0.35
C PRO A 268 24.87 -0.17 -0.34
N ALA A 269 23.64 0.11 -0.74
CA ALA A 269 22.64 -0.90 -0.97
C ALA A 269 23.09 -1.82 -2.12
N PRO A 270 22.74 -3.11 -2.10
CA PRO A 270 22.96 -3.99 -3.24
C PRO A 270 22.38 -3.37 -4.51
N ALA A 271 23.09 -3.46 -5.63
CA ALA A 271 22.74 -2.80 -6.89
C ALA A 271 21.33 -3.14 -7.45
N LYS A 272 20.66 -4.14 -6.87
CA LYS A 272 19.32 -4.58 -7.24
C LYS A 272 18.23 -4.23 -6.21
N ASP A 273 18.60 -3.68 -5.06
CA ASP A 273 17.63 -3.26 -4.05
C ASP A 273 16.99 -1.93 -4.47
N SER A 274 15.68 -1.88 -4.48
CA SER A 274 14.94 -0.70 -4.94
C SER A 274 14.93 0.45 -3.92
N GLY A 275 15.22 0.15 -2.66
CA GLY A 275 15.07 1.08 -1.54
C GLY A 275 13.63 1.22 -1.03
N GLY A 276 12.68 0.54 -1.65
CA GLY A 276 11.32 0.37 -1.18
C GLY A 276 11.07 -1.08 -0.80
N TRP A 277 10.56 -1.31 0.40
CA TRP A 277 10.31 -2.65 0.94
C TRP A 277 8.92 -2.74 1.53
N ALA A 278 8.28 -3.91 1.37
CA ALA A 278 6.98 -4.16 1.95
C ALA A 278 6.89 -5.57 2.56
N LEU A 279 5.93 -5.78 3.45
CA LEU A 279 5.67 -7.10 3.97
C LEU A 279 5.32 -8.07 2.84
N ASN A 280 4.50 -7.63 1.88
CA ASN A 280 4.16 -8.37 0.66
C ASN A 280 4.66 -7.59 -0.55
N HIS A 281 5.42 -8.22 -1.47
CA HIS A 281 5.91 -7.51 -2.65
C HIS A 281 4.77 -7.16 -3.62
N HIS A 282 4.90 -6.01 -4.28
CA HIS A 282 3.89 -5.52 -5.21
C HIS A 282 4.25 -5.78 -6.69
N GLY A 283 5.53 -6.05 -6.99
CA GLY A 283 6.01 -6.25 -8.37
C GLY A 283 6.14 -4.95 -9.17
N ILE A 284 5.92 -3.80 -8.51
CA ILE A 284 6.01 -2.46 -9.07
C ILE A 284 6.32 -1.46 -7.96
N TRP A 285 6.90 -0.31 -8.30
CA TRP A 285 7.13 0.82 -7.38
C TRP A 285 5.84 1.59 -7.16
N ASP A 286 4.90 0.99 -6.41
CA ASP A 286 3.62 1.61 -6.06
C ASP A 286 2.96 0.86 -4.90
N SER A 287 2.75 1.50 -3.76
CA SER A 287 2.00 0.94 -2.63
C SER A 287 0.48 1.05 -2.81
N HIS A 288 -0.01 1.80 -3.81
CA HIS A 288 -1.44 2.04 -4.02
C HIS A 288 -2.14 0.93 -4.83
N VAL A 289 -1.84 -0.32 -4.54
CA VAL A 289 -2.45 -1.50 -5.18
C VAL A 289 -3.04 -2.42 -4.11
N PRO A 290 -4.25 -2.14 -3.60
CA PRO A 290 -4.85 -2.87 -2.47
C PRO A 290 -4.95 -4.39 -2.68
N GLU A 291 -5.00 -4.84 -3.91
CA GLU A 291 -4.99 -6.26 -4.26
C GLU A 291 -3.65 -6.95 -3.95
N CYS A 292 -2.55 -6.18 -3.81
CA CYS A 292 -1.23 -6.66 -3.42
C CYS A 292 -0.97 -6.62 -1.91
N PHE A 293 -1.88 -6.08 -1.13
CA PHE A 293 -1.72 -5.95 0.32
C PHE A 293 -1.65 -7.31 1.03
N ALA A 294 -0.95 -7.33 2.14
CA ALA A 294 -0.94 -8.47 3.03
C ALA A 294 -2.31 -8.72 3.65
N ARG A 295 -2.58 -9.96 4.06
CA ARG A 295 -3.80 -10.36 4.74
C ARG A 295 -3.61 -10.27 6.24
N VAL A 296 -4.40 -9.46 6.91
CA VAL A 296 -4.42 -9.34 8.37
C VAL A 296 -5.56 -10.17 8.93
N VAL A 297 -5.22 -11.21 9.70
CA VAL A 297 -6.20 -12.04 10.43
C VAL A 297 -6.35 -11.49 11.84
N PHE A 298 -7.56 -11.17 12.24
CA PHE A 298 -7.88 -10.74 13.60
C PHE A 298 -8.13 -11.94 14.50
N GLU A 299 -7.23 -12.20 15.44
CA GLU A 299 -7.40 -13.26 16.45
C GLU A 299 -7.95 -12.68 17.75
N GLY A 300 -9.04 -13.25 18.24
CA GLY A 300 -9.59 -12.96 19.55
C GLY A 300 -8.66 -13.41 20.68
N SER A 301 -8.87 -12.93 21.90
CA SER A 301 -8.19 -13.48 23.05
C SER A 301 -8.53 -14.97 23.18
N SER A 302 -7.50 -15.82 23.22
CA SER A 302 -7.70 -17.22 23.60
C SER A 302 -8.12 -17.25 25.06
N ASP A 303 -9.40 -17.34 25.35
CA ASP A 303 -9.87 -17.73 26.67
C ASP A 303 -9.45 -19.19 26.86
N LYS A 304 -8.25 -19.40 27.45
CA LYS A 304 -8.03 -20.65 28.16
C LYS A 304 -8.96 -20.57 29.38
N LYS A 305 -10.11 -21.28 29.25
CA LYS A 305 -10.93 -21.63 30.42
C LYS A 305 -10.13 -22.42 31.41
#